data_c822b657cc7f5c770142286920bed408
#
_entry.id   c822b657cc7f5c770142286920bed408
#
_cell.length_a   1.000
_cell.length_b   1.000
_cell.length_c   1.000
_cell.angle_alpha   90.00
_cell.angle_beta   90.00
_cell.angle_gamma   90.00
#
_symmetry.space_group_name_H-M   'P 1'
#
loop_
_entity.id
_entity.type
_entity.pdbx_description
1 polymer ?
#
loop_
_entity_poly.entity_id
_entity_poly.type
_entity_poly.pdbx_seq_one_letter_code
_entity_poly.pdbx_strand_id
1 'polypeptide(L)'
;MKFLVMIFCFLFCSISGKTQGPDEYAQTDRIALSISSSQTNNTTDIAAYINSHFDTDSKKVRAAYTWVANNIKYDAAHLHRVILNEDREEKVTWAIERKSGVCENFAAILTDICIKSGLKSYAIEGYTRGNGSVDQSGHAWCAVFVENNWYLYDPTWDVGFQENGHFTGRSGTSYFQVSPSEFIQSHMPFDPMFQFLDYPLTYEEFSKGFSKATGRKTYFNYRDSISANEKLIPLVQYEAAAKRIEKNGAPTQKVSTKLKQLKMEKEIIYQDIDADLYNSAVADYKDAIGNFKMFLNYRNNQFMPAKPVAETEATLDAILKQVADAGDKLKKVNQSKATLALNTGDVEKVLNDLSTQVKEQQVFLRNYLSTA
;
A
#
# COMPACT_ATOMS: atom_id res chain seq x y z
N MET A 1 13.69 11.28 -83.20
CA MET A 1 14.35 10.86 -81.90
C MET A 1 14.03 11.92 -80.87
N LYS A 2 13.04 11.65 -79.98
CA LYS A 2 12.68 12.55 -78.90
C LYS A 2 13.27 11.93 -77.62
N PHE A 3 14.22 12.65 -76.98
CA PHE A 3 14.78 12.29 -75.70
C PHE A 3 13.79 12.68 -74.59
N LEU A 4 13.32 11.68 -73.84
CA LEU A 4 12.47 11.88 -72.69
C LEU A 4 13.41 11.99 -71.46
N VAL A 5 13.50 13.18 -70.89
CA VAL A 5 14.25 13.43 -69.67
C VAL A 5 13.34 13.07 -68.48
N MET A 6 13.66 11.99 -67.82
CA MET A 6 12.99 11.52 -66.58
C MET A 6 13.61 12.29 -65.41
N ILE A 7 12.87 13.25 -64.82
CA ILE A 7 13.25 13.95 -63.61
C ILE A 7 12.89 13.06 -62.44
N PHE A 8 13.92 12.49 -61.77
CA PHE A 8 13.78 11.79 -60.50
C PHE A 8 13.66 12.84 -59.40
N CYS A 9 12.45 13.08 -58.90
CA CYS A 9 12.25 13.81 -57.64
C CYS A 9 12.69 12.94 -56.47
N PHE A 10 13.85 13.21 -55.93
CA PHE A 10 14.27 12.72 -54.64
C PHE A 10 13.44 13.42 -53.54
N LEU A 11 12.42 12.71 -53.01
CA LEU A 11 11.78 13.11 -51.78
C LEU A 11 12.79 12.93 -50.65
N PHE A 12 13.46 14.00 -50.27
CA PHE A 12 14.16 14.08 -49.01
C PHE A 12 13.14 13.97 -47.86
N CYS A 13 12.97 12.76 -47.33
CA CYS A 13 12.30 12.57 -46.06
C CYS A 13 13.20 13.17 -44.99
N SER A 14 12.93 14.43 -44.64
CA SER A 14 13.58 15.10 -43.52
C SER A 14 13.14 14.36 -42.26
N ILE A 15 13.98 13.44 -41.77
CA ILE A 15 13.91 12.93 -40.41
C ILE A 15 14.24 14.16 -39.53
N SER A 16 13.19 14.82 -39.02
CA SER A 16 13.31 15.82 -37.99
C SER A 16 13.85 15.09 -36.73
N GLY A 17 15.17 14.96 -36.67
CA GLY A 17 15.82 14.70 -35.42
C GLY A 17 15.38 15.79 -34.45
N LYS A 18 14.67 15.45 -33.38
CA LYS A 18 14.49 16.36 -32.26
C LYS A 18 15.91 16.73 -31.81
N THR A 19 16.36 17.92 -32.14
CA THR A 19 17.48 18.55 -31.46
C THR A 19 17.05 18.61 -30.01
N GLN A 20 17.68 17.81 -29.14
CA GLN A 20 17.54 17.96 -27.72
C GLN A 20 17.95 19.40 -27.40
N GLY A 21 16.96 20.23 -27.04
CA GLY A 21 17.22 21.51 -26.41
C GLY A 21 18.06 21.32 -25.14
N PRO A 22 18.59 22.38 -24.54
CA PRO A 22 19.29 22.27 -23.27
C PRO A 22 18.44 21.44 -22.34
N ASP A 23 19.05 20.42 -21.72
CA ASP A 23 18.38 19.43 -20.88
C ASP A 23 17.44 20.16 -19.90
N GLU A 24 16.15 20.04 -20.13
CA GLU A 24 15.09 20.75 -19.40
C GLU A 24 15.25 20.56 -17.87
N TYR A 25 15.81 19.44 -17.47
CA TYR A 25 15.99 19.06 -16.07
C TYR A 25 17.42 19.21 -15.54
N ALA A 26 18.38 19.72 -16.33
CA ALA A 26 19.78 19.80 -15.89
C ALA A 26 19.98 20.61 -14.59
N GLN A 27 19.19 21.65 -14.37
CA GLN A 27 19.21 22.41 -13.13
C GLN A 27 18.57 21.63 -11.98
N THR A 28 17.43 20.97 -12.23
CA THR A 28 16.74 20.13 -11.24
C THR A 28 17.64 19.01 -10.76
N ASP A 29 18.32 18.33 -11.69
CA ASP A 29 19.24 17.24 -11.39
C ASP A 29 20.42 17.70 -10.54
N ARG A 30 21.05 18.84 -10.86
CA ARG A 30 22.12 19.40 -10.05
C ARG A 30 21.69 19.71 -8.63
N ILE A 31 20.52 20.31 -8.45
CA ILE A 31 19.96 20.62 -7.12
C ILE A 31 19.66 19.32 -6.37
N ALA A 32 19.02 18.35 -7.00
CA ALA A 32 18.72 17.07 -6.38
C ALA A 32 19.98 16.32 -5.91
N LEU A 33 21.05 16.39 -6.68
CA LEU A 33 22.34 15.76 -6.34
C LEU A 33 23.15 16.55 -5.29
N SER A 34 22.76 17.80 -4.98
CA SER A 34 23.42 18.62 -3.95
C SER A 34 22.80 18.45 -2.55
N ILE A 35 21.80 17.58 -2.38
CA ILE A 35 21.24 17.25 -1.05
C ILE A 35 22.36 16.75 -0.15
N SER A 36 22.53 17.38 1.02
CA SER A 36 23.58 16.98 1.96
C SER A 36 23.32 15.59 2.55
N SER A 37 24.38 14.88 2.89
CA SER A 37 24.27 13.53 3.50
C SER A 37 23.45 13.54 4.79
N SER A 38 23.46 14.62 5.56
CA SER A 38 22.64 14.78 6.78
C SER A 38 21.14 14.87 6.51
N GLN A 39 20.73 15.21 5.28
CA GLN A 39 19.33 15.32 4.84
C GLN A 39 18.87 14.11 4.02
N THR A 40 19.64 13.03 3.99
CA THR A 40 19.32 11.81 3.21
C THR A 40 19.19 10.56 4.06
N ASN A 41 18.97 10.74 5.38
CA ASN A 41 18.80 9.62 6.32
C ASN A 41 17.41 8.99 6.25
N ASN A 42 16.44 9.71 5.72
CA ASN A 42 15.08 9.24 5.52
C ASN A 42 14.40 9.99 4.36
N THR A 43 13.31 9.47 3.86
CA THR A 43 12.55 10.05 2.74
C THR A 43 11.82 11.34 3.11
N THR A 44 11.53 11.57 4.39
CA THR A 44 10.87 12.80 4.86
C THR A 44 11.78 14.00 4.68
N ASP A 45 13.05 13.88 5.05
CA ASP A 45 14.03 14.95 4.90
C ASP A 45 14.32 15.22 3.42
N ILE A 46 14.41 14.16 2.60
CA ILE A 46 14.56 14.28 1.15
C ILE A 46 13.38 15.02 0.52
N ALA A 47 12.14 14.63 0.88
CA ALA A 47 10.93 15.28 0.38
C ALA A 47 10.82 16.75 0.85
N ALA A 48 11.22 17.05 2.08
CA ALA A 48 11.27 18.43 2.59
C ALA A 48 12.24 19.28 1.78
N TYR A 49 13.44 18.76 1.48
CA TYR A 49 14.39 19.43 0.62
C TYR A 49 13.84 19.68 -0.78
N ILE A 50 13.23 18.65 -1.40
CA ILE A 50 12.61 18.76 -2.72
C ILE A 50 11.52 19.83 -2.71
N ASN A 51 10.63 19.83 -1.72
CA ASN A 51 9.55 20.81 -1.61
C ASN A 51 10.04 22.24 -1.39
N SER A 52 11.21 22.42 -0.77
CA SER A 52 11.78 23.75 -0.57
C SER A 52 12.45 24.35 -1.83
N HIS A 53 12.76 23.50 -2.85
CA HIS A 53 13.48 23.91 -4.05
C HIS A 53 12.63 23.87 -5.33
N PHE A 54 11.49 23.14 -5.31
CA PHE A 54 10.72 22.93 -6.52
C PHE A 54 9.22 23.13 -6.27
N ASP A 55 8.56 23.87 -7.16
CA ASP A 55 7.15 24.24 -7.06
C ASP A 55 6.24 23.38 -7.94
N THR A 56 6.78 22.75 -9.03
CA THR A 56 5.99 21.97 -9.97
C THR A 56 6.15 20.48 -9.73
N ASP A 57 5.05 19.73 -9.96
CA ASP A 57 5.01 18.27 -9.80
C ASP A 57 6.11 17.60 -10.63
N SER A 58 6.26 17.98 -11.90
CA SER A 58 7.30 17.46 -12.81
C SER A 58 8.72 17.60 -12.25
N LYS A 59 9.06 18.77 -11.70
CA LYS A 59 10.39 19.00 -11.10
C LYS A 59 10.57 18.22 -9.80
N LYS A 60 9.53 18.09 -8.97
CA LYS A 60 9.57 17.30 -7.74
C LYS A 60 9.85 15.83 -8.05
N VAL A 61 9.10 15.25 -9.00
CA VAL A 61 9.31 13.86 -9.43
C VAL A 61 10.71 13.70 -10.04
N ARG A 62 11.17 14.65 -10.89
CA ARG A 62 12.50 14.58 -11.47
C ARG A 62 13.58 14.57 -10.40
N ALA A 63 13.47 15.45 -9.41
CA ALA A 63 14.43 15.51 -8.31
C ALA A 63 14.46 14.21 -7.50
N ALA A 64 13.28 13.65 -7.16
CA ALA A 64 13.17 12.37 -6.48
C ALA A 64 13.78 11.23 -7.30
N TYR A 65 13.45 11.15 -8.58
CA TYR A 65 13.97 10.13 -9.50
C TYR A 65 15.49 10.20 -9.62
N THR A 66 16.03 11.39 -9.87
CA THR A 66 17.47 11.64 -9.99
C THR A 66 18.19 11.27 -8.70
N TRP A 67 17.61 11.64 -7.54
CA TRP A 67 18.21 11.29 -6.26
C TRP A 67 18.26 9.77 -6.07
N VAL A 68 17.14 9.06 -6.28
CA VAL A 68 17.07 7.59 -6.14
C VAL A 68 18.06 6.91 -7.07
N ALA A 69 18.04 7.27 -8.36
CA ALA A 69 18.89 6.66 -9.37
C ALA A 69 20.40 6.85 -9.12
N ASN A 70 20.81 7.89 -8.40
CA ASN A 70 22.23 8.18 -8.15
C ASN A 70 22.71 7.79 -6.75
N ASN A 71 21.81 7.61 -5.78
CA ASN A 71 22.19 7.34 -4.40
C ASN A 71 21.91 5.90 -3.94
N ILE A 72 21.07 5.15 -4.66
CA ILE A 72 20.78 3.76 -4.36
C ILE A 72 21.46 2.88 -5.41
N LYS A 73 22.26 1.93 -4.96
CA LYS A 73 22.95 0.95 -5.83
C LYS A 73 22.09 -0.29 -6.00
N TYR A 74 22.09 -0.86 -7.20
CA TYR A 74 21.37 -2.13 -7.41
C TYR A 74 22.11 -3.29 -6.74
N ASP A 75 21.41 -4.05 -5.91
CA ASP A 75 21.94 -5.14 -5.10
C ASP A 75 21.52 -6.51 -5.66
N ALA A 76 22.24 -6.95 -6.69
CA ALA A 76 21.98 -8.23 -7.31
C ALA A 76 22.22 -9.43 -6.37
N ALA A 77 23.03 -9.29 -5.34
CA ALA A 77 23.31 -10.36 -4.38
C ALA A 77 22.09 -10.70 -3.51
N HIS A 78 21.20 -9.71 -3.30
CA HIS A 78 19.98 -9.86 -2.51
C HIS A 78 18.70 -9.96 -3.35
N LEU A 79 18.81 -10.21 -4.66
CA LEU A 79 17.66 -10.33 -5.57
C LEU A 79 16.60 -11.36 -5.13
N HIS A 80 17.00 -12.38 -4.39
CA HIS A 80 16.11 -13.44 -3.90
C HIS A 80 15.70 -13.30 -2.44
N ARG A 81 16.04 -12.17 -1.79
CA ARG A 81 15.58 -11.87 -0.45
C ARG A 81 14.11 -11.43 -0.49
N VAL A 82 13.21 -12.40 -0.61
CA VAL A 82 11.77 -12.14 -0.50
C VAL A 82 11.40 -12.15 0.99
N ILE A 83 11.19 -10.98 1.57
CA ILE A 83 10.54 -10.86 2.87
C ILE A 83 9.06 -10.65 2.60
N LEU A 84 8.27 -11.69 2.78
CA LEU A 84 6.84 -11.71 2.39
C LEU A 84 5.96 -10.71 3.16
N ASN A 85 6.40 -10.23 4.30
CA ASN A 85 5.63 -9.36 5.21
C ASN A 85 6.28 -7.99 5.43
N GLU A 86 7.27 -7.61 4.63
CA GLU A 86 7.93 -6.31 4.74
C GLU A 86 7.04 -5.23 4.17
N ASP A 87 6.63 -4.29 5.00
CA ASP A 87 5.84 -3.15 4.55
C ASP A 87 6.69 -2.14 3.74
N ARG A 88 6.05 -1.07 3.24
CA ARG A 88 6.76 -0.06 2.45
C ARG A 88 7.80 0.68 3.28
N GLU A 89 7.51 1.00 4.54
CA GLU A 89 8.40 1.75 5.41
C GLU A 89 9.67 0.94 5.74
N GLU A 90 9.52 -0.35 6.01
CA GLU A 90 10.63 -1.28 6.22
C GLU A 90 11.51 -1.40 4.98
N LYS A 91 10.91 -1.56 3.78
CA LYS A 91 11.63 -1.61 2.49
C LYS A 91 12.42 -0.32 2.24
N VAL A 92 11.84 0.84 2.54
CA VAL A 92 12.45 2.16 2.39
C VAL A 92 13.61 2.32 3.37
N THR A 93 13.38 2.08 4.65
CA THR A 93 14.37 2.22 5.72
C THR A 93 15.58 1.34 5.46
N TRP A 94 15.35 0.07 5.18
CA TRP A 94 16.41 -0.89 4.88
C TRP A 94 17.31 -0.43 3.72
N ALA A 95 16.72 0.05 2.65
CA ALA A 95 17.47 0.44 1.46
C ALA A 95 18.17 1.80 1.61
N ILE A 96 17.59 2.76 2.33
CA ILE A 96 18.22 4.06 2.61
C ILE A 96 19.44 3.90 3.50
N GLU A 97 19.35 3.10 4.56
CA GLU A 97 20.47 2.84 5.45
C GLU A 97 21.66 2.19 4.74
N ARG A 98 21.39 1.28 3.81
CA ARG A 98 22.41 0.55 3.04
C ARG A 98 22.86 1.27 1.78
N LYS A 99 22.11 2.26 1.31
CA LYS A 99 22.29 2.89 0.00
C LYS A 99 22.31 1.86 -1.14
N SER A 100 21.53 0.78 -0.96
CA SER A 100 21.43 -0.31 -1.95
C SER A 100 20.10 -1.04 -1.81
N GLY A 101 19.63 -1.64 -2.90
CA GLY A 101 18.40 -2.42 -2.91
C GLY A 101 18.08 -3.00 -4.28
N VAL A 102 16.98 -3.75 -4.35
CA VAL A 102 16.45 -4.33 -5.58
C VAL A 102 15.29 -3.46 -6.12
N CYS A 103 14.70 -3.84 -7.23
CA CYS A 103 13.62 -3.06 -7.89
C CYS A 103 12.50 -2.63 -6.94
N GLU A 104 12.08 -3.50 -6.01
CA GLU A 104 11.06 -3.18 -5.01
C GLU A 104 11.47 -2.03 -4.08
N ASN A 105 12.75 -1.98 -3.69
CA ASN A 105 13.26 -0.89 -2.85
C ASN A 105 13.32 0.43 -3.62
N PHE A 106 13.77 0.41 -4.88
CA PHE A 106 13.78 1.60 -5.74
C PHE A 106 12.37 2.16 -5.92
N ALA A 107 11.40 1.27 -6.24
CA ALA A 107 10.00 1.65 -6.39
C ALA A 107 9.41 2.19 -5.09
N ALA A 108 9.70 1.56 -3.95
CA ALA A 108 9.23 1.98 -2.63
C ALA A 108 9.78 3.36 -2.24
N ILE A 109 11.09 3.58 -2.38
CA ILE A 109 11.74 4.87 -2.05
C ILE A 109 11.18 6.00 -2.92
N LEU A 110 11.11 5.81 -4.24
CA LEU A 110 10.59 6.82 -5.16
C LEU A 110 9.14 7.16 -4.85
N THR A 111 8.31 6.14 -4.65
CA THR A 111 6.90 6.30 -4.27
C THR A 111 6.76 7.08 -2.97
N ASP A 112 7.55 6.74 -1.95
CA ASP A 112 7.46 7.36 -0.63
C ASP A 112 7.91 8.83 -0.64
N ILE A 113 9.00 9.14 -1.35
CA ILE A 113 9.44 10.53 -1.57
C ILE A 113 8.34 11.32 -2.30
N CYS A 114 7.74 10.77 -3.37
CA CYS A 114 6.68 11.43 -4.11
C CYS A 114 5.46 11.71 -3.22
N ILE A 115 4.99 10.73 -2.43
CA ILE A 115 3.87 10.91 -1.50
C ILE A 115 4.16 12.00 -0.47
N LYS A 116 5.35 11.96 0.16
CA LYS A 116 5.79 12.97 1.13
C LYS A 116 6.02 14.34 0.51
N SER A 117 6.24 14.38 -0.80
CA SER A 117 6.29 15.64 -1.58
C SER A 117 4.91 16.16 -2.00
N GLY A 118 3.82 15.49 -1.58
CA GLY A 118 2.44 15.91 -1.86
C GLY A 118 1.87 15.36 -3.18
N LEU A 119 2.52 14.38 -3.80
CA LEU A 119 2.10 13.79 -5.06
C LEU A 119 1.36 12.47 -4.84
N LYS A 120 0.38 12.16 -5.69
CA LYS A 120 -0.20 10.80 -5.73
C LYS A 120 0.77 9.85 -6.41
N SER A 121 1.11 8.75 -5.74
CA SER A 121 2.07 7.77 -6.27
C SER A 121 1.76 6.36 -5.80
N TYR A 122 2.10 5.37 -6.64
CA TYR A 122 1.99 3.94 -6.36
C TYR A 122 3.28 3.20 -6.70
N ALA A 123 3.71 2.31 -5.82
CA ALA A 123 4.64 1.25 -6.17
C ALA A 123 3.85 0.10 -6.82
N ILE A 124 4.27 -0.32 -7.99
CA ILE A 124 3.58 -1.29 -8.83
C ILE A 124 4.48 -2.49 -9.06
N GLU A 125 3.91 -3.67 -8.93
CA GLU A 125 4.59 -4.93 -9.23
C GLU A 125 3.98 -5.58 -10.47
N GLY A 126 4.82 -6.26 -11.26
CA GLY A 126 4.37 -6.89 -12.47
C GLY A 126 5.45 -7.67 -13.20
N TYR A 127 5.22 -7.87 -14.48
CA TYR A 127 6.15 -8.49 -15.41
C TYR A 127 6.89 -7.45 -16.21
N THR A 128 8.12 -7.81 -16.61
CA THR A 128 8.82 -7.10 -17.68
C THR A 128 8.93 -7.99 -18.92
N ARG A 129 9.16 -7.35 -20.05
CA ARG A 129 9.38 -8.00 -21.34
C ARG A 129 10.60 -7.40 -22.00
N GLY A 130 11.55 -8.25 -22.32
CA GLY A 130 12.75 -7.91 -23.08
C GLY A 130 13.12 -9.03 -24.05
N ASN A 131 13.83 -8.71 -25.14
CA ASN A 131 14.29 -9.70 -26.11
C ASN A 131 13.20 -10.67 -26.64
N GLY A 132 11.95 -10.18 -26.73
CA GLY A 132 10.83 -10.97 -27.26
C GLY A 132 10.13 -11.90 -26.28
N SER A 133 10.59 -12.02 -25.04
CA SER A 133 10.02 -12.89 -24.00
C SER A 133 9.65 -12.13 -22.73
N VAL A 134 8.69 -12.67 -21.97
CA VAL A 134 8.32 -12.16 -20.64
C VAL A 134 9.29 -12.72 -19.60
N ASP A 135 9.87 -11.84 -18.80
CA ASP A 135 10.69 -12.23 -17.67
C ASP A 135 9.81 -12.78 -16.54
N GLN A 136 10.18 -13.94 -16.03
CA GLN A 136 9.47 -14.64 -14.96
C GLN A 136 9.95 -14.22 -13.55
N SER A 137 10.99 -13.38 -13.44
CA SER A 137 11.53 -12.97 -12.14
C SER A 137 10.62 -11.99 -11.39
N GLY A 138 9.74 -11.29 -12.11
CA GLY A 138 8.94 -10.19 -11.58
C GLY A 138 9.78 -8.92 -11.44
N HIS A 139 9.09 -7.77 -11.43
CA HIS A 139 9.72 -6.45 -11.36
C HIS A 139 8.81 -5.46 -10.63
N ALA A 140 9.39 -4.36 -10.14
CA ALA A 140 8.65 -3.29 -9.50
C ALA A 140 9.09 -1.92 -10.02
N TRP A 141 8.13 -1.02 -10.15
CA TRP A 141 8.31 0.35 -10.63
C TRP A 141 7.34 1.31 -9.95
N CYS A 142 7.36 2.58 -10.34
CA CYS A 142 6.54 3.61 -9.74
C CYS A 142 5.58 4.24 -10.77
N ALA A 143 4.37 4.58 -10.34
CA ALA A 143 3.47 5.49 -11.06
C ALA A 143 3.27 6.76 -10.24
N VAL A 144 3.30 7.91 -10.89
CA VAL A 144 3.03 9.21 -10.25
C VAL A 144 2.01 9.98 -11.09
N PHE A 145 1.07 10.62 -10.42
CA PHE A 145 0.09 11.50 -11.03
C PHE A 145 0.66 12.90 -11.10
N VAL A 146 0.93 13.37 -12.32
CA VAL A 146 1.57 14.65 -12.61
C VAL A 146 0.73 15.39 -13.65
N GLU A 147 0.37 16.65 -13.37
CA GLU A 147 -0.36 17.51 -14.32
C GLU A 147 -1.62 16.83 -14.91
N ASN A 148 -2.43 16.23 -14.04
CA ASN A 148 -3.66 15.51 -14.37
C ASN A 148 -3.50 14.21 -15.20
N ASN A 149 -2.29 13.66 -15.28
CA ASN A 149 -2.01 12.40 -15.99
C ASN A 149 -1.16 11.46 -15.12
N TRP A 150 -1.35 10.16 -15.32
CA TRP A 150 -0.46 9.14 -14.78
C TRP A 150 0.73 8.93 -15.71
N TYR A 151 1.92 8.92 -15.12
CA TYR A 151 3.16 8.54 -15.78
C TYR A 151 3.88 7.46 -14.99
N LEU A 152 4.67 6.67 -15.71
CA LEU A 152 5.41 5.55 -15.17
C LEU A 152 6.90 5.88 -15.11
N TYR A 153 7.56 5.35 -14.07
CA TYR A 153 8.95 5.64 -13.74
C TYR A 153 9.64 4.36 -13.29
N ASP A 154 10.73 4.00 -13.91
CA ASP A 154 11.57 2.89 -13.47
C ASP A 154 13.04 3.30 -13.32
N PRO A 155 13.42 3.81 -12.14
CA PRO A 155 14.81 4.17 -11.90
C PRO A 155 15.75 2.95 -11.96
N THR A 156 15.26 1.74 -11.72
CA THR A 156 16.08 0.52 -11.75
C THR A 156 16.64 0.27 -13.15
N TRP A 157 15.81 0.42 -14.17
CA TRP A 157 16.24 0.20 -15.55
C TRP A 157 17.13 1.34 -16.10
N ASP A 158 17.03 2.52 -15.54
CA ASP A 158 17.89 3.65 -15.90
C ASP A 158 19.23 3.67 -15.16
N VAL A 159 19.32 3.07 -13.96
CA VAL A 159 20.59 2.90 -13.22
C VAL A 159 21.53 1.91 -13.91
N GLY A 160 20.98 0.96 -14.68
CA GLY A 160 21.74 -0.10 -15.32
C GLY A 160 21.69 -1.42 -14.55
N PHE A 161 22.23 -2.45 -15.16
CA PHE A 161 22.25 -3.81 -14.62
C PHE A 161 23.69 -4.37 -14.61
N GLN A 162 23.87 -5.41 -13.80
CA GLN A 162 25.12 -6.16 -13.80
C GLN A 162 25.19 -7.08 -15.01
N GLU A 163 26.20 -6.91 -15.83
CA GLU A 163 26.56 -7.88 -16.86
C GLU A 163 27.92 -8.48 -16.52
N ASN A 164 28.01 -9.81 -16.42
CA ASN A 164 29.24 -10.55 -16.07
C ASN A 164 29.95 -10.09 -14.77
N GLY A 165 29.20 -9.72 -13.75
CA GLY A 165 29.74 -9.27 -12.45
C GLY A 165 30.24 -7.82 -12.43
N HIS A 166 30.12 -7.08 -13.53
CA HIS A 166 30.43 -5.67 -13.61
C HIS A 166 29.16 -4.84 -13.72
N PHE A 167 29.03 -3.80 -12.87
CA PHE A 167 27.94 -2.84 -12.94
C PHE A 167 28.22 -1.88 -14.11
N THR A 168 27.44 -2.01 -15.18
CA THR A 168 27.42 -1.02 -16.27
C THR A 168 26.41 0.06 -15.90
N GLY A 169 26.87 1.09 -15.22
CA GLY A 169 26.04 2.26 -14.91
C GLY A 169 25.62 2.97 -16.21
N ARG A 170 24.33 2.97 -16.49
CA ARG A 170 23.72 3.89 -17.44
C ARG A 170 23.01 4.96 -16.62
N SER A 171 23.46 6.19 -16.65
CA SER A 171 22.59 7.29 -16.25
C SER A 171 21.63 7.56 -17.41
N GLY A 172 20.58 6.74 -17.51
CA GLY A 172 19.54 6.90 -18.52
C GLY A 172 18.37 7.73 -17.98
N THR A 173 17.55 8.22 -18.89
CA THR A 173 16.25 8.83 -18.59
C THR A 173 15.15 8.21 -19.44
N SER A 174 15.40 7.01 -19.96
CA SER A 174 14.51 6.31 -20.88
C SER A 174 13.23 5.84 -20.19
N TYR A 175 13.31 5.63 -18.87
CA TYR A 175 12.19 5.21 -18.03
C TYR A 175 11.74 6.29 -17.04
N PHE A 176 12.05 7.54 -17.34
CA PHE A 176 11.54 8.71 -16.64
C PHE A 176 10.32 9.28 -17.36
N GLN A 177 9.20 9.44 -16.66
CA GLN A 177 7.96 10.07 -17.14
C GLN A 177 7.41 9.45 -18.45
N VAL A 178 7.36 8.12 -18.49
CA VAL A 178 6.89 7.38 -19.67
C VAL A 178 5.37 7.28 -19.64
N SER A 179 4.73 7.46 -20.80
CA SER A 179 3.27 7.33 -20.94
C SER A 179 2.82 5.87 -20.70
N PRO A 180 1.60 5.63 -20.18
CA PRO A 180 1.07 4.28 -19.98
C PRO A 180 1.07 3.42 -21.26
N SER A 181 0.73 4.01 -22.41
CA SER A 181 0.68 3.32 -23.70
C SER A 181 2.06 2.90 -24.23
N GLU A 182 3.09 3.61 -23.83
CA GLU A 182 4.48 3.31 -24.18
C GLU A 182 5.10 2.33 -23.18
N PHE A 183 4.88 2.57 -21.89
CA PHE A 183 5.45 1.76 -20.81
C PHE A 183 4.93 0.32 -20.83
N ILE A 184 3.65 0.11 -21.17
CA ILE A 184 3.04 -1.22 -21.26
C ILE A 184 3.72 -2.13 -22.29
N GLN A 185 4.52 -1.59 -23.22
CA GLN A 185 5.26 -2.38 -24.20
C GLN A 185 6.34 -3.25 -23.54
N SER A 186 6.86 -2.83 -22.40
CA SER A 186 7.90 -3.54 -21.65
C SER A 186 7.50 -3.91 -20.22
N HIS A 187 6.50 -3.28 -19.62
CA HIS A 187 6.10 -3.45 -18.22
C HIS A 187 4.60 -3.69 -18.10
N MET A 188 4.20 -4.84 -17.57
CA MET A 188 2.81 -5.19 -17.36
C MET A 188 2.52 -5.43 -15.88
N PRO A 189 1.68 -4.62 -15.23
CA PRO A 189 1.32 -4.82 -13.83
C PRO A 189 0.53 -6.12 -13.62
N PHE A 190 0.68 -6.74 -12.45
CA PHE A 190 -0.14 -7.89 -12.06
C PHE A 190 -1.62 -7.49 -11.97
N ASP A 191 -1.91 -6.34 -11.36
CA ASP A 191 -3.25 -5.78 -11.31
C ASP A 191 -3.49 -4.89 -12.55
N PRO A 192 -4.40 -5.26 -13.46
CA PRO A 192 -4.63 -4.54 -14.72
C PRO A 192 -5.12 -3.10 -14.52
N MET A 193 -5.63 -2.73 -13.35
CA MET A 193 -6.01 -1.35 -13.05
C MET A 193 -4.82 -0.38 -13.18
N PHE A 194 -3.63 -0.83 -12.81
CA PHE A 194 -2.40 -0.03 -12.86
C PHE A 194 -1.70 -0.03 -14.22
N GLN A 195 -2.37 -0.51 -15.26
CA GLN A 195 -1.94 -0.23 -16.63
C GLN A 195 -2.25 1.23 -17.04
N PHE A 196 -3.17 1.90 -16.34
CA PHE A 196 -3.66 3.25 -16.65
C PHE A 196 -4.14 3.41 -18.10
N LEU A 197 -4.76 2.36 -18.63
CA LEU A 197 -5.26 2.29 -20.00
C LEU A 197 -6.77 2.10 -20.01
N ASP A 198 -7.45 2.81 -20.93
CA ASP A 198 -8.89 2.65 -21.16
C ASP A 198 -9.23 1.29 -21.80
N TYR A 199 -8.24 0.63 -22.39
CA TYR A 199 -8.32 -0.70 -22.97
C TYR A 199 -7.12 -1.55 -22.52
N PRO A 200 -7.16 -2.05 -21.29
CA PRO A 200 -6.03 -2.78 -20.73
C PRO A 200 -5.74 -4.08 -21.50
N LEU A 201 -4.47 -4.46 -21.52
CA LEU A 201 -4.01 -5.70 -22.11
C LEU A 201 -4.21 -6.87 -21.16
N THR A 202 -4.52 -8.04 -21.72
CA THR A 202 -4.40 -9.31 -21.00
C THR A 202 -2.95 -9.77 -20.99
N TYR A 203 -2.62 -10.67 -20.05
CA TYR A 203 -1.28 -11.29 -20.02
C TYR A 203 -0.95 -12.01 -21.35
N GLU A 204 -1.92 -12.65 -21.96
CA GLU A 204 -1.73 -13.34 -23.24
C GLU A 204 -1.34 -12.35 -24.35
N GLU A 205 -2.02 -11.21 -24.45
CA GLU A 205 -1.68 -10.15 -25.43
C GLU A 205 -0.28 -9.59 -25.18
N PHE A 206 0.07 -9.32 -23.91
CA PHE A 206 1.40 -8.86 -23.54
C PHE A 206 2.49 -9.87 -23.88
N SER A 207 2.27 -11.15 -23.56
CA SER A 207 3.25 -12.21 -23.79
C SER A 207 3.51 -12.46 -25.28
N LYS A 208 2.50 -12.30 -26.14
CA LYS A 208 2.60 -12.46 -27.60
C LYS A 208 3.19 -11.23 -28.32
N GLY A 209 3.36 -10.10 -27.61
CA GLY A 209 3.99 -8.91 -28.16
C GLY A 209 3.13 -8.15 -29.14
N PHE A 210 2.04 -7.56 -28.69
CA PHE A 210 1.25 -6.50 -29.37
C PHE A 210 0.92 -6.63 -30.85
N SER A 211 1.18 -7.76 -31.47
CA SER A 211 0.81 -7.98 -32.86
C SER A 211 -0.71 -8.04 -32.97
N LYS A 212 -1.32 -6.88 -33.19
CA LYS A 212 -2.73 -6.61 -33.45
C LYS A 212 -3.67 -7.13 -32.36
N ALA A 213 -4.27 -6.22 -31.59
CA ALA A 213 -5.40 -6.53 -30.73
C ALA A 213 -6.47 -7.29 -31.55
N THR A 214 -6.51 -8.61 -31.40
CA THR A 214 -7.41 -9.50 -32.10
C THR A 214 -8.70 -9.63 -31.30
N GLY A 215 -9.48 -8.55 -31.21
CA GLY A 215 -10.76 -8.62 -30.52
C GLY A 215 -11.34 -7.27 -30.14
N ARG A 216 -12.64 -7.25 -29.91
CA ARG A 216 -13.34 -6.07 -29.40
C ARG A 216 -12.99 -5.90 -27.93
N LYS A 217 -12.12 -4.93 -27.60
CA LYS A 217 -11.76 -4.65 -26.21
C LYS A 217 -12.91 -4.00 -25.45
N THR A 218 -13.11 -4.42 -24.23
CA THR A 218 -14.07 -3.76 -23.33
C THR A 218 -13.41 -2.51 -22.77
N TYR A 219 -14.13 -1.38 -22.84
CA TYR A 219 -13.70 -0.14 -22.22
C TYR A 219 -13.61 -0.30 -20.69
N PHE A 220 -12.55 0.19 -20.11
CA PHE A 220 -12.29 0.18 -18.67
C PHE A 220 -11.94 1.59 -18.21
N ASN A 221 -12.86 2.23 -17.51
CA ASN A 221 -12.59 3.54 -16.92
C ASN A 221 -11.62 3.40 -15.73
N TYR A 222 -10.33 3.41 -16.00
CA TYR A 222 -9.31 3.25 -14.97
C TYR A 222 -9.29 4.43 -14.00
N ARG A 223 -9.63 5.66 -14.41
CA ARG A 223 -9.64 6.85 -13.56
C ARG A 223 -10.68 6.71 -12.46
N ASP A 224 -11.89 6.35 -12.82
CA ASP A 224 -12.97 6.11 -11.83
C ASP A 224 -12.65 4.89 -10.96
N SER A 225 -12.05 3.86 -11.54
CA SER A 225 -11.66 2.65 -10.81
C SER A 225 -10.60 2.93 -9.74
N ILE A 226 -9.59 3.74 -10.06
CA ILE A 226 -8.56 4.18 -9.11
C ILE A 226 -9.20 5.05 -8.03
N SER A 227 -9.99 6.06 -8.42
CA SER A 227 -10.67 6.95 -7.47
C SER A 227 -11.62 6.21 -6.54
N ALA A 228 -12.31 5.20 -7.04
CA ALA A 228 -13.16 4.32 -6.21
C ALA A 228 -12.32 3.46 -5.27
N ASN A 229 -11.22 2.86 -5.77
CA ASN A 229 -10.33 2.03 -4.97
C ASN A 229 -9.66 2.81 -3.83
N GLU A 230 -9.26 4.07 -4.05
CA GLU A 230 -8.67 4.94 -3.03
C GLU A 230 -9.59 5.19 -1.83
N LYS A 231 -10.90 5.10 -2.02
CA LYS A 231 -11.91 5.29 -0.96
C LYS A 231 -12.21 4.03 -0.14
N LEU A 232 -11.73 2.89 -0.59
CA LEU A 232 -11.93 1.62 0.10
C LEU A 232 -10.93 1.48 1.24
N ILE A 233 -11.33 0.79 2.30
CA ILE A 233 -10.40 0.38 3.35
C ILE A 233 -9.40 -0.66 2.80
N PRO A 234 -8.19 -0.76 3.35
CA PRO A 234 -7.13 -1.64 2.84
C PRO A 234 -7.58 -3.08 2.59
N LEU A 235 -8.35 -3.67 3.51
CA LEU A 235 -8.89 -5.02 3.38
C LEU A 235 -9.67 -5.22 2.07
N VAL A 236 -10.55 -4.27 1.73
CA VAL A 236 -11.38 -4.32 0.52
C VAL A 236 -10.54 -4.03 -0.73
N GLN A 237 -9.52 -3.16 -0.62
CA GLN A 237 -8.55 -2.92 -1.71
C GLN A 237 -7.82 -4.21 -2.09
N TYR A 238 -7.32 -4.98 -1.12
CA TYR A 238 -6.63 -6.26 -1.37
C TYR A 238 -7.56 -7.31 -1.98
N GLU A 239 -8.83 -7.38 -1.56
CA GLU A 239 -9.82 -8.27 -2.17
C GLU A 239 -10.13 -7.90 -3.62
N ALA A 240 -10.32 -6.62 -3.89
CA ALA A 240 -10.58 -6.12 -5.22
C ALA A 240 -9.37 -6.34 -6.15
N ALA A 241 -8.15 -6.11 -5.67
CA ALA A 241 -6.91 -6.39 -6.39
C ALA A 241 -6.78 -7.87 -6.72
N ALA A 242 -6.98 -8.77 -5.75
CA ALA A 242 -6.91 -10.21 -5.97
C ALA A 242 -7.90 -10.66 -7.07
N LYS A 243 -9.15 -10.19 -7.02
CA LYS A 243 -10.17 -10.49 -8.06
C LYS A 243 -9.78 -9.99 -9.44
N ARG A 244 -9.17 -8.78 -9.55
CA ARG A 244 -8.71 -8.23 -10.83
C ARG A 244 -7.54 -9.04 -11.40
N ILE A 245 -6.59 -9.43 -10.53
CA ILE A 245 -5.42 -10.25 -10.91
C ILE A 245 -5.86 -11.63 -11.38
N GLU A 246 -6.74 -12.30 -10.65
CA GLU A 246 -7.29 -13.62 -11.04
C GLU A 246 -8.03 -13.55 -12.38
N LYS A 247 -8.84 -12.53 -12.59
CA LYS A 247 -9.60 -12.32 -13.84
C LYS A 247 -8.70 -12.05 -15.05
N ASN A 248 -7.50 -11.51 -14.83
CA ASN A 248 -6.54 -11.23 -15.91
C ASN A 248 -5.91 -12.50 -16.49
N GLY A 249 -6.08 -13.65 -15.85
CA GLY A 249 -5.85 -14.97 -16.43
C GLY A 249 -4.38 -15.36 -16.61
N ALA A 250 -3.47 -14.88 -15.78
CA ALA A 250 -2.05 -15.25 -15.82
C ALA A 250 -1.71 -16.32 -14.74
N PRO A 251 -1.81 -17.62 -15.02
CA PRO A 251 -1.53 -18.68 -14.03
C PRO A 251 -0.03 -18.91 -13.87
N THR A 252 0.74 -17.85 -13.63
CA THR A 252 2.18 -17.93 -13.40
C THR A 252 2.50 -18.10 -11.93
N GLN A 253 3.71 -18.60 -11.62
CA GLN A 253 4.20 -18.70 -10.24
C GLN A 253 4.22 -17.32 -9.56
N LYS A 254 4.53 -16.24 -10.27
CA LYS A 254 4.56 -14.88 -9.73
C LYS A 254 3.17 -14.38 -9.35
N VAL A 255 2.16 -14.60 -10.19
CA VAL A 255 0.77 -14.28 -9.83
C VAL A 255 0.33 -15.09 -8.61
N SER A 256 0.65 -16.38 -8.55
CA SER A 256 0.33 -17.20 -7.38
C SER A 256 1.00 -16.67 -6.11
N THR A 257 2.23 -16.19 -6.20
CA THR A 257 2.95 -15.57 -5.07
C THR A 257 2.28 -14.25 -4.67
N LYS A 258 1.93 -13.40 -5.63
CA LYS A 258 1.22 -12.12 -5.36
C LYS A 258 -0.13 -12.34 -4.69
N LEU A 259 -0.92 -13.31 -5.18
CA LEU A 259 -2.22 -13.66 -4.58
C LEU A 259 -2.06 -14.20 -3.15
N LYS A 260 -1.01 -15.01 -2.88
CA LYS A 260 -0.68 -15.42 -1.52
C LYS A 260 -0.30 -14.24 -0.63
N GLN A 261 0.50 -13.31 -1.14
CA GLN A 261 0.86 -12.09 -0.41
C GLN A 261 -0.39 -11.29 -0.05
N LEU A 262 -1.28 -10.97 -1.01
CA LEU A 262 -2.53 -10.25 -0.76
C LEU A 262 -3.41 -10.96 0.29
N LYS A 263 -3.42 -12.29 0.28
CA LYS A 263 -4.12 -13.07 1.29
C LYS A 263 -3.49 -12.94 2.68
N MET A 264 -2.16 -12.90 2.77
CA MET A 264 -1.44 -12.70 4.03
C MET A 264 -1.67 -11.29 4.59
N GLU A 265 -1.61 -10.26 3.74
CA GLU A 265 -1.93 -8.87 4.12
C GLU A 265 -3.34 -8.75 4.73
N LYS A 266 -4.31 -9.42 4.10
CA LYS A 266 -5.67 -9.49 4.66
C LYS A 266 -5.72 -10.18 6.03
N GLU A 267 -5.01 -11.28 6.18
CA GLU A 267 -4.95 -12.03 7.44
C GLU A 267 -4.36 -11.20 8.57
N ILE A 268 -3.31 -10.42 8.28
CA ILE A 268 -2.70 -9.49 9.24
C ILE A 268 -3.73 -8.46 9.72
N ILE A 269 -4.46 -7.83 8.77
CA ILE A 269 -5.51 -6.86 9.13
C ILE A 269 -6.59 -7.49 10.02
N TYR A 270 -7.01 -8.73 9.72
CA TYR A 270 -7.99 -9.41 10.57
C TYR A 270 -7.43 -9.70 11.97
N GLN A 271 -6.15 -10.08 12.08
CA GLN A 271 -5.50 -10.29 13.38
C GLN A 271 -5.47 -9.01 14.21
N ASP A 272 -5.15 -7.86 13.60
CA ASP A 272 -5.14 -6.57 14.28
C ASP A 272 -6.55 -6.19 14.76
N ILE A 273 -7.57 -6.37 13.92
CA ILE A 273 -8.98 -6.13 14.30
C ILE A 273 -9.40 -7.03 15.47
N ASP A 274 -9.05 -8.32 15.43
CA ASP A 274 -9.37 -9.26 16.49
C ASP A 274 -8.66 -8.89 17.80
N ALA A 275 -7.39 -8.50 17.74
CA ALA A 275 -6.61 -8.06 18.89
C ALA A 275 -7.20 -6.79 19.51
N ASP A 276 -7.60 -5.82 18.71
CA ASP A 276 -8.22 -4.57 19.19
C ASP A 276 -9.57 -4.84 19.87
N LEU A 277 -10.41 -5.69 19.25
CA LEU A 277 -11.70 -6.10 19.82
C LEU A 277 -11.51 -6.80 21.18
N TYR A 278 -10.57 -7.76 21.24
CA TYR A 278 -10.25 -8.49 22.47
C TYR A 278 -9.74 -7.56 23.56
N ASN A 279 -8.76 -6.72 23.26
CA ASN A 279 -8.18 -5.78 24.23
C ASN A 279 -9.23 -4.78 24.73
N SER A 280 -10.10 -4.30 23.85
CA SER A 280 -11.21 -3.41 24.21
C SER A 280 -12.23 -4.12 25.12
N ALA A 281 -12.57 -5.38 24.84
CA ALA A 281 -13.45 -6.16 25.71
C ALA A 281 -12.86 -6.42 27.10
N VAL A 282 -11.56 -6.70 27.16
CA VAL A 282 -10.84 -6.86 28.44
C VAL A 282 -10.80 -5.55 29.23
N ALA A 283 -10.68 -4.41 28.57
CA ALA A 283 -10.74 -3.10 29.23
C ALA A 283 -12.12 -2.84 29.83
N ASP A 284 -13.20 -3.04 29.05
CA ASP A 284 -14.58 -2.91 29.56
C ASP A 284 -14.84 -3.84 30.76
N TYR A 285 -14.34 -5.06 30.72
CA TYR A 285 -14.44 -6.02 31.84
C TYR A 285 -13.71 -5.51 33.09
N LYS A 286 -12.50 -4.97 32.96
CA LYS A 286 -11.76 -4.40 34.08
C LYS A 286 -12.48 -3.22 34.72
N ASP A 287 -13.08 -2.37 33.91
CA ASP A 287 -13.87 -1.23 34.35
C ASP A 287 -15.16 -1.69 35.07
N ALA A 288 -15.86 -2.69 34.50
CA ALA A 288 -17.04 -3.29 35.11
C ALA A 288 -16.74 -3.89 36.50
N ILE A 289 -15.62 -4.64 36.61
CA ILE A 289 -15.17 -5.17 37.92
C ILE A 289 -14.85 -4.03 38.88
N GLY A 290 -14.15 -2.99 38.44
CA GLY A 290 -13.82 -1.83 39.26
C GLY A 290 -15.09 -1.17 39.82
N ASN A 291 -16.06 -0.91 38.96
CA ASN A 291 -17.34 -0.32 39.33
C ASN A 291 -18.14 -1.23 40.27
N PHE A 292 -18.13 -2.55 40.00
CA PHE A 292 -18.80 -3.50 40.89
C PHE A 292 -18.17 -3.57 42.28
N LYS A 293 -16.83 -3.53 42.40
CA LYS A 293 -16.15 -3.43 43.68
C LYS A 293 -16.52 -2.14 44.43
N MET A 294 -16.62 -1.01 43.74
CA MET A 294 -17.07 0.24 44.35
C MET A 294 -18.52 0.13 44.87
N PHE A 295 -19.41 -0.50 44.10
CA PHE A 295 -20.78 -0.77 44.54
C PHE A 295 -20.81 -1.66 45.77
N LEU A 296 -20.05 -2.75 45.80
CA LEU A 296 -19.96 -3.66 46.95
C LEU A 296 -19.45 -2.96 48.22
N ASN A 297 -18.46 -2.07 48.08
CA ASN A 297 -17.96 -1.26 49.20
C ASN A 297 -19.04 -0.29 49.70
N TYR A 298 -19.81 0.37 48.80
CA TYR A 298 -20.92 1.23 49.14
C TYR A 298 -22.01 0.45 49.89
N ARG A 299 -22.40 -0.72 49.38
CA ARG A 299 -23.35 -1.63 50.05
C ARG A 299 -22.84 -2.03 51.48
N ASN A 300 -21.57 -2.45 51.58
CA ASN A 300 -20.98 -2.89 52.83
C ASN A 300 -20.89 -1.75 53.87
N ASN A 301 -20.80 -0.48 53.41
CA ASN A 301 -20.89 0.71 54.26
C ASN A 301 -22.37 1.15 54.51
N GLN A 302 -23.32 0.20 54.45
CA GLN A 302 -24.74 0.44 54.73
C GLN A 302 -25.34 1.52 53.83
N PHE A 303 -24.91 1.63 52.56
CA PHE A 303 -25.32 2.64 51.57
C PHE A 303 -25.08 4.09 52.06
N MET A 304 -24.00 4.33 52.82
CA MET A 304 -23.61 5.66 53.26
C MET A 304 -22.41 6.22 52.49
N PRO A 305 -22.40 7.54 52.15
CA PRO A 305 -23.49 8.50 52.33
C PRO A 305 -24.72 8.12 51.50
N ALA A 306 -25.92 8.43 51.99
CA ALA A 306 -27.16 8.10 51.33
C ALA A 306 -27.25 8.72 49.91
N LYS A 307 -27.66 7.90 48.95
CA LYS A 307 -27.90 8.29 47.56
C LYS A 307 -29.34 7.98 47.15
N PRO A 308 -29.88 8.69 46.15
CA PRO A 308 -31.18 8.33 45.59
C PRO A 308 -31.17 6.87 45.12
N VAL A 309 -32.26 6.14 45.38
CA VAL A 309 -32.43 4.74 44.97
C VAL A 309 -32.17 4.55 43.47
N ALA A 310 -32.77 5.45 42.66
CA ALA A 310 -32.58 5.39 41.22
C ALA A 310 -31.10 5.51 40.77
N GLU A 311 -30.27 6.27 41.52
CA GLU A 311 -28.85 6.40 41.24
C GLU A 311 -28.10 5.08 41.55
N THR A 312 -28.50 4.40 42.62
CA THR A 312 -27.92 3.15 43.05
C THR A 312 -28.28 2.01 42.08
N GLU A 313 -29.54 1.96 41.62
CA GLU A 313 -30.00 1.01 40.59
C GLU A 313 -29.31 1.28 39.25
N ALA A 314 -29.23 2.55 38.82
CA ALA A 314 -28.53 2.93 37.57
C ALA A 314 -27.04 2.52 37.58
N THR A 315 -26.39 2.49 38.74
CA THR A 315 -25.01 2.00 38.86
C THR A 315 -24.90 0.52 38.49
N LEU A 316 -25.81 -0.33 38.98
CA LEU A 316 -25.82 -1.77 38.63
C LEU A 316 -26.20 -2.00 37.17
N ASP A 317 -27.14 -1.22 36.62
CA ASP A 317 -27.53 -1.29 35.20
C ASP A 317 -26.34 -0.88 34.29
N ALA A 318 -25.58 0.14 34.67
CA ALA A 318 -24.39 0.56 33.95
C ALA A 318 -23.31 -0.53 33.93
N ILE A 319 -23.12 -1.25 35.02
CA ILE A 319 -22.17 -2.38 35.10
C ILE A 319 -22.64 -3.53 34.16
N LEU A 320 -23.96 -3.86 34.18
CA LEU A 320 -24.49 -4.88 33.29
C LEU A 320 -24.32 -4.51 31.81
N LYS A 321 -24.48 -3.23 31.50
CA LYS A 321 -24.26 -2.71 30.15
C LYS A 321 -22.78 -2.89 29.75
N GLN A 322 -21.84 -2.52 30.59
CA GLN A 322 -20.40 -2.71 30.32
C GLN A 322 -20.07 -4.19 30.07
N VAL A 323 -20.64 -5.10 30.88
CA VAL A 323 -20.48 -6.55 30.68
C VAL A 323 -21.06 -7.01 29.35
N ALA A 324 -22.23 -6.50 28.97
CA ALA A 324 -22.85 -6.83 27.68
C ALA A 324 -22.04 -6.30 26.49
N ASP A 325 -21.59 -5.04 26.57
CA ASP A 325 -20.76 -4.40 25.54
C ASP A 325 -19.44 -5.17 25.35
N ALA A 326 -18.79 -5.61 26.42
CA ALA A 326 -17.61 -6.47 26.38
C ALA A 326 -17.89 -7.83 25.69
N GLY A 327 -19.01 -8.49 26.05
CA GLY A 327 -19.43 -9.75 25.46
C GLY A 327 -19.72 -9.61 23.95
N ASP A 328 -20.32 -8.51 23.53
CA ASP A 328 -20.61 -8.25 22.11
C ASP A 328 -19.34 -7.95 21.28
N LYS A 329 -18.30 -7.37 21.91
CA LYS A 329 -16.98 -7.24 21.28
C LYS A 329 -16.34 -8.62 21.09
N LEU A 330 -16.34 -9.47 22.12
CA LEU A 330 -15.77 -10.84 22.06
C LEU A 330 -16.45 -11.70 20.97
N LYS A 331 -17.76 -11.62 20.80
CA LYS A 331 -18.47 -12.34 19.73
C LYS A 331 -18.02 -11.93 18.31
N LYS A 332 -17.46 -10.75 18.14
CA LYS A 332 -16.95 -10.26 16.86
C LYS A 332 -15.50 -10.67 16.61
N VAL A 333 -14.76 -11.10 17.65
CA VAL A 333 -13.44 -11.72 17.52
C VAL A 333 -13.62 -13.05 16.80
N ASN A 334 -12.73 -13.40 15.92
CA ASN A 334 -12.70 -14.66 15.14
C ASN A 334 -12.87 -14.46 13.63
N GLN A 335 -12.41 -13.31 13.13
CA GLN A 335 -12.33 -13.06 11.69
C GLN A 335 -11.03 -13.60 11.08
N SER A 336 -9.99 -13.78 11.91
CA SER A 336 -8.69 -14.34 11.48
C SER A 336 -8.55 -15.80 11.88
N LYS A 337 -7.75 -16.55 11.10
CA LYS A 337 -7.43 -17.96 11.41
C LYS A 337 -6.45 -18.10 12.59
N ALA A 338 -5.79 -17.00 12.98
CA ALA A 338 -4.82 -16.96 14.05
C ALA A 338 -5.44 -16.63 15.42
N THR A 339 -6.73 -16.38 15.50
CA THR A 339 -7.49 -16.08 16.73
C THR A 339 -7.41 -17.19 17.81
N LEU A 340 -6.90 -18.36 17.44
CA LEU A 340 -6.62 -19.46 18.38
C LEU A 340 -5.68 -19.08 19.55
N ALA A 341 -4.95 -17.95 19.44
CA ALA A 341 -4.07 -17.46 20.52
C ALA A 341 -4.81 -16.57 21.54
N LEU A 342 -6.00 -16.08 21.24
CA LEU A 342 -6.80 -15.23 22.12
C LEU A 342 -7.75 -16.10 22.97
N ASN A 343 -7.59 -16.05 24.27
CA ASN A 343 -8.42 -16.85 25.19
C ASN A 343 -9.78 -16.18 25.44
N THR A 344 -10.62 -16.10 24.40
CA THR A 344 -11.95 -15.49 24.48
C THR A 344 -12.87 -16.23 25.45
N GLY A 345 -12.76 -17.56 25.53
CA GLY A 345 -13.62 -18.40 26.39
C GLY A 345 -13.44 -18.11 27.88
N ASP A 346 -12.22 -17.87 28.35
CA ASP A 346 -11.99 -17.49 29.75
C ASP A 346 -12.57 -16.12 30.07
N VAL A 347 -12.44 -15.14 29.14
CA VAL A 347 -13.03 -13.81 29.33
C VAL A 347 -14.57 -13.89 29.31
N GLU A 348 -15.15 -14.66 28.40
CA GLU A 348 -16.62 -14.89 28.39
C GLU A 348 -17.13 -15.50 29.69
N LYS A 349 -16.40 -16.46 30.25
CA LYS A 349 -16.76 -17.07 31.53
C LYS A 349 -16.77 -16.04 32.67
N VAL A 350 -15.72 -15.25 32.80
CA VAL A 350 -15.66 -14.24 33.89
C VAL A 350 -16.68 -13.10 33.69
N LEU A 351 -17.03 -12.74 32.45
CA LEU A 351 -18.14 -11.82 32.15
C LEU A 351 -19.48 -12.39 32.60
N ASN A 352 -19.76 -13.65 32.32
CA ASN A 352 -20.99 -14.33 32.73
C ASN A 352 -21.09 -14.42 34.27
N ASP A 353 -19.97 -14.76 34.94
CA ASP A 353 -19.91 -14.80 36.40
C ASP A 353 -20.19 -13.41 37.01
N LEU A 354 -19.58 -12.35 36.44
CA LEU A 354 -19.82 -10.98 36.90
C LEU A 354 -21.29 -10.56 36.67
N SER A 355 -21.83 -10.85 35.49
CA SER A 355 -23.25 -10.57 35.19
C SER A 355 -24.18 -11.20 36.20
N THR A 356 -23.93 -12.47 36.58
CA THR A 356 -24.71 -13.17 37.60
C THR A 356 -24.65 -12.49 38.94
N GLN A 357 -23.44 -12.17 39.40
CA GLN A 357 -23.22 -11.48 40.69
C GLN A 357 -23.90 -10.10 40.73
N VAL A 358 -23.83 -9.33 39.65
CA VAL A 358 -24.50 -8.01 39.56
C VAL A 358 -26.02 -8.15 39.65
N LYS A 359 -26.61 -9.14 38.96
CA LYS A 359 -28.05 -9.43 39.04
C LYS A 359 -28.49 -9.85 40.45
N GLU A 360 -27.69 -10.63 41.13
CA GLU A 360 -27.92 -10.97 42.56
C GLU A 360 -27.95 -9.69 43.43
N GLN A 361 -27.09 -8.74 43.18
CA GLN A 361 -27.11 -7.46 43.89
C GLN A 361 -28.32 -6.60 43.51
N GLN A 362 -28.82 -6.64 42.33
CA GLN A 362 -30.08 -5.96 41.98
C GLN A 362 -31.28 -6.55 42.75
N VAL A 363 -31.32 -7.88 42.92
CA VAL A 363 -32.34 -8.53 43.73
C VAL A 363 -32.20 -8.16 45.20
N PHE A 364 -30.97 -8.19 45.74
CA PHE A 364 -30.68 -7.77 47.08
C PHE A 364 -31.13 -6.33 47.33
N LEU A 365 -30.78 -5.39 46.48
CA LEU A 365 -31.12 -3.97 46.62
C LEU A 365 -32.63 -3.77 46.65
N ARG A 366 -33.41 -4.43 45.76
CA ARG A 366 -34.88 -4.35 45.74
C ARG A 366 -35.48 -4.86 47.05
N ASN A 367 -34.99 -5.98 47.58
CA ASN A 367 -35.48 -6.51 48.84
C ASN A 367 -35.13 -5.60 50.01
N TYR A 368 -33.92 -5.06 50.06
CA TYR A 368 -33.49 -4.11 51.10
C TYR A 368 -34.35 -2.86 51.14
N LEU A 369 -34.70 -2.29 50.01
CA LEU A 369 -35.52 -1.09 49.89
C LEU A 369 -37.02 -1.37 50.21
N SER A 370 -37.50 -2.57 50.08
CA SER A 370 -38.87 -2.95 50.44
C SER A 370 -39.05 -3.15 51.94
N THR A 371 -37.95 -3.22 52.70
CA THR A 371 -37.95 -3.45 54.16
C THR A 371 -37.46 -2.26 54.98
N ALA A 372 -36.93 -1.22 54.31
CA ALA A 372 -36.50 0.05 54.86
C ALA A 372 -37.58 1.12 54.73
#